data_9f61d310d3d83d45ead3a1c2c6f05b7e
#
_entry.id   9f61d310d3d83d45ead3a1c2c6f05b7e
#
_cell.length_a   1.000
_cell.length_b   1.000
_cell.length_c   1.000
_cell.angle_alpha   90.00
_cell.angle_beta   90.00
_cell.angle_gamma   90.00
#
_symmetry.space_group_name_H-M   'P 1'
#
loop_
_entity.id
_entity.type
_entity.pdbx_description
1 polymer ?
#
loop_
_entity_poly.entity_id
_entity_poly.type
_entity_poly.pdbx_seq_one_letter_code
_entity_poly.pdbx_strand_id
1 'polypeptide(L)'
;MKSREVYIGIGFHLGVEAAEIEKAICRFLEELGIELREVKGLCTVDFRKTEQLEKVSSLLKKPLFFFSPDEINRVVDVQSKSAAMDAFNIKGVAEPCAVLGAKRNNSGYKTVKRKSFDRKITLAVVS
;
A
#
# COMPACT_ATOMS: atom_id res chain seq x y z
N MET A 1 12.23 20.43 -11.26
CA MET A 1 10.94 20.03 -10.67
C MET A 1 11.08 18.71 -9.93
N LYS A 2 10.61 18.67 -8.69
CA LYS A 2 10.67 17.43 -7.92
C LYS A 2 9.57 16.50 -8.34
N SER A 3 9.91 15.22 -8.54
CA SER A 3 8.91 14.19 -8.77
C SER A 3 8.15 13.95 -7.48
N ARG A 4 6.91 13.51 -7.60
CA ARG A 4 6.14 13.09 -6.44
C ARG A 4 6.81 11.85 -5.84
N GLU A 5 6.72 11.71 -4.53
CA GLU A 5 7.16 10.50 -3.85
C GLU A 5 5.90 9.75 -3.46
N VAL A 6 5.65 8.64 -4.12
CA VAL A 6 4.42 7.89 -4.00
C VAL A 6 4.68 6.57 -3.29
N TYR A 7 3.84 6.25 -2.31
CA TYR A 7 3.90 4.98 -1.59
C TYR A 7 2.57 4.27 -1.75
N ILE A 8 2.64 2.97 -2.04
CA ILE A 8 1.45 2.16 -2.27
C ILE A 8 1.31 1.15 -1.15
N GLY A 9 0.20 1.20 -0.43
CA GLY A 9 -0.15 0.19 0.55
C GLY A 9 -0.96 -0.90 -0.12
N ILE A 10 -0.69 -2.14 0.22
CA ILE A 10 -1.31 -3.31 -0.42
C ILE A 10 -1.93 -4.21 0.62
N GLY A 11 -3.22 -4.49 0.47
CA GLY A 11 -3.92 -5.52 1.20
C GLY A 11 -4.53 -6.49 0.20
N PHE A 12 -4.47 -7.79 0.46
CA PHE A 12 -5.01 -8.77 -0.47
C PHE A 12 -5.39 -10.06 0.25
N HIS A 13 -6.32 -10.81 -0.34
CA HIS A 13 -6.76 -12.10 0.20
C HIS A 13 -5.78 -13.19 -0.20
N LEU A 14 -5.73 -14.25 0.60
CA LEU A 14 -4.95 -15.43 0.25
C LEU A 14 -5.47 -16.00 -1.07
N GLY A 15 -4.57 -16.48 -1.89
CA GLY A 15 -4.92 -17.04 -3.19
C GLY A 15 -4.83 -16.07 -4.35
N VAL A 16 -4.64 -14.79 -4.05
CA VAL A 16 -4.44 -13.78 -5.10
C VAL A 16 -3.03 -13.94 -5.67
N GLU A 17 -2.92 -13.93 -6.99
CA GLU A 17 -1.63 -14.11 -7.64
C GLU A 17 -0.91 -12.78 -7.86
N ALA A 18 0.42 -12.87 -8.00
CA ALA A 18 1.26 -11.69 -8.25
C ALA A 18 0.80 -10.90 -9.48
N ALA A 19 0.43 -11.59 -10.55
CA ALA A 19 -0.03 -10.94 -11.77
C ALA A 19 -1.29 -10.10 -11.53
N GLU A 20 -2.19 -10.57 -10.68
CA GLU A 20 -3.40 -9.82 -10.34
C GLU A 20 -3.07 -8.55 -9.58
N ILE A 21 -2.14 -8.65 -8.63
CA ILE A 21 -1.70 -7.49 -7.83
C ILE A 21 -0.99 -6.47 -8.72
N GLU A 22 -0.11 -6.95 -9.60
CA GLU A 22 0.61 -6.08 -10.53
C GLU A 22 -0.36 -5.32 -11.43
N LYS A 23 -1.35 -6.02 -11.99
CA LYS A 23 -2.35 -5.38 -12.84
C LYS A 23 -3.14 -4.34 -12.08
N ALA A 24 -3.53 -4.65 -10.85
CA ALA A 24 -4.28 -3.72 -10.02
C ALA A 24 -3.47 -2.45 -9.76
N ILE A 25 -2.20 -2.60 -9.44
CA ILE A 25 -1.32 -1.46 -9.19
C ILE A 25 -1.19 -0.60 -10.45
N CYS A 26 -0.88 -1.21 -11.58
CA CYS A 26 -0.72 -0.46 -12.83
C CYS A 26 -2.00 0.26 -13.23
N ARG A 27 -3.12 -0.41 -13.08
CA ARG A 27 -4.42 0.19 -13.40
C ARG A 27 -4.74 1.38 -12.50
N PHE A 28 -4.50 1.23 -11.20
CA PHE A 28 -4.77 2.30 -10.25
C PHE A 28 -3.88 3.51 -10.50
N LEU A 29 -2.60 3.28 -10.75
CA LEU A 29 -1.68 4.37 -11.08
C LEU A 29 -2.12 5.10 -12.35
N GLU A 30 -2.56 4.35 -13.34
CA GLU A 30 -3.06 4.93 -14.59
C GLU A 30 -4.29 5.81 -14.34
N GLU A 31 -5.23 5.32 -13.54
CA GLU A 31 -6.42 6.09 -13.17
C GLU A 31 -6.07 7.37 -12.43
N LEU A 32 -5.02 7.35 -11.62
CA LEU A 32 -4.60 8.51 -10.84
C LEU A 32 -3.63 9.43 -11.57
N GLY A 33 -3.21 9.04 -12.76
CA GLY A 33 -2.22 9.83 -13.51
C GLY A 33 -0.83 9.82 -12.90
N ILE A 34 -0.49 8.72 -12.22
CA ILE A 34 0.83 8.55 -11.57
C ILE A 34 1.68 7.61 -12.38
N GLU A 35 2.92 8.00 -12.62
CA GLU A 35 3.87 7.14 -13.32
C GLU A 35 4.57 6.20 -12.36
N LEU A 36 4.92 5.01 -12.84
CA LEU A 36 5.61 4.02 -12.01
C LEU A 36 6.91 4.56 -11.44
N ARG A 37 7.62 5.39 -12.19
CA ARG A 37 8.88 5.99 -11.73
C ARG A 37 8.70 6.85 -10.47
N GLU A 38 7.49 7.33 -10.21
CA GLU A 38 7.19 8.13 -9.03
C GLU A 38 6.97 7.29 -7.78
N VAL A 39 6.74 5.99 -7.95
CA VAL A 39 6.52 5.07 -6.84
C VAL A 39 7.84 4.79 -6.15
N LYS A 40 7.92 5.08 -4.85
CA LYS A 40 9.13 4.88 -4.07
C LYS A 40 9.11 3.60 -3.24
N GLY A 41 7.94 3.04 -3.02
CA GLY A 41 7.86 1.79 -2.25
C GLY A 41 6.48 1.18 -2.25
N LEU A 42 6.46 -0.12 -2.01
CA LEU A 42 5.25 -0.90 -1.81
C LEU A 42 5.23 -1.28 -0.34
N CYS A 43 4.08 -1.14 0.31
CA CYS A 43 3.97 -1.29 1.74
C CYS A 43 2.88 -2.28 2.12
N THR A 44 3.15 -3.16 3.06
CA THR A 44 2.17 -4.14 3.51
C THR A 44 2.42 -4.52 4.97
N VAL A 45 1.51 -5.27 5.56
CA VAL A 45 1.65 -5.77 6.91
C VAL A 45 2.51 -7.04 6.91
N ASP A 46 3.35 -7.21 7.92
CA ASP A 46 4.35 -8.28 7.92
C ASP A 46 3.78 -9.70 8.00
N PHE A 47 2.60 -9.89 8.59
CA PHE A 47 2.00 -11.21 8.62
C PHE A 47 1.47 -11.65 7.25
N ARG A 48 1.46 -10.77 6.26
CA ARG A 48 1.07 -11.07 4.89
C ARG A 48 2.28 -11.21 3.97
N LYS A 49 3.44 -11.44 4.55
CA LYS A 49 4.67 -11.62 3.78
C LYS A 49 4.56 -12.89 2.95
N THR A 50 4.32 -12.75 1.65
CA THR A 50 4.11 -13.86 0.74
C THR A 50 4.99 -13.72 -0.49
N GLU A 51 5.18 -14.85 -1.18
CA GLU A 51 5.93 -14.88 -2.43
C GLU A 51 5.31 -13.97 -3.48
N GLN A 52 3.98 -13.81 -3.46
CA GLN A 52 3.29 -12.96 -4.42
C GLN A 52 3.78 -11.52 -4.36
N LEU A 53 3.93 -10.97 -3.15
CA LEU A 53 4.42 -9.61 -3.01
C LEU A 53 5.89 -9.47 -3.37
N GLU A 54 6.70 -10.48 -3.08
CA GLU A 54 8.08 -10.50 -3.50
C GLU A 54 8.19 -10.49 -5.01
N LYS A 55 7.34 -11.25 -5.69
CA LYS A 55 7.28 -11.26 -7.15
C LYS A 55 6.86 -9.90 -7.70
N VAL A 56 5.85 -9.28 -7.10
CA VAL A 56 5.38 -7.95 -7.53
C VAL A 56 6.51 -6.93 -7.38
N SER A 57 7.19 -6.96 -6.24
CA SER A 57 8.31 -6.07 -5.98
C SER A 57 9.39 -6.21 -7.07
N SER A 58 9.72 -7.46 -7.44
CA SER A 58 10.69 -7.74 -8.50
C SER A 58 10.19 -7.29 -9.87
N LEU A 59 8.95 -7.57 -10.19
CA LEU A 59 8.37 -7.20 -11.49
C LEU A 59 8.34 -5.70 -11.69
N LEU A 60 8.00 -4.95 -10.65
CA LEU A 60 7.93 -3.50 -10.73
C LEU A 60 9.25 -2.83 -10.42
N LYS A 61 10.22 -3.59 -9.91
CA LYS A 61 11.53 -3.08 -9.48
C LYS A 61 11.40 -1.99 -8.43
N LYS A 62 10.54 -2.24 -7.44
CA LYS A 62 10.30 -1.31 -6.35
C LYS A 62 10.55 -2.00 -5.01
N PRO A 63 11.09 -1.28 -4.02
CA PRO A 63 11.33 -1.88 -2.70
C PRO A 63 10.01 -2.21 -2.02
N LEU A 64 10.05 -3.22 -1.17
CA LEU A 64 8.90 -3.68 -0.41
C LEU A 64 9.16 -3.44 1.07
N PHE A 65 8.25 -2.74 1.72
CA PHE A 65 8.35 -2.44 3.14
C PHE A 65 7.26 -3.18 3.90
N PHE A 66 7.66 -3.80 5.01
CA PHE A 66 6.74 -4.52 5.89
C PHE A 66 6.60 -3.77 7.21
N PHE A 67 5.38 -3.68 7.70
CA PHE A 67 5.09 -3.01 8.97
C PHE A 67 4.36 -3.94 9.90
N SER A 68 4.67 -3.88 11.19
CA SER A 68 4.03 -4.73 12.18
C SER A 68 2.61 -4.26 12.47
N PRO A 69 1.76 -5.16 12.97
CA PRO A 69 0.41 -4.74 13.41
C PRO A 69 0.45 -3.62 14.45
N ASP A 70 1.45 -3.61 15.33
CA ASP A 70 1.58 -2.55 16.33
C ASP A 70 1.84 -1.19 15.69
N GLU A 71 2.71 -1.15 14.69
CA GLU A 71 2.98 0.09 13.96
C GLU A 71 1.73 0.59 13.25
N ILE A 72 0.98 -0.34 12.65
CA ILE A 72 -0.26 -0.03 11.95
C ILE A 72 -1.28 0.54 12.92
N ASN A 73 -1.43 -0.08 14.09
CA ASN A 73 -2.38 0.37 15.09
C ASN A 73 -2.07 1.78 15.60
N ARG A 74 -0.81 2.12 15.72
CA ARG A 74 -0.42 3.49 16.13
C ARG A 74 -0.90 4.52 15.14
N VAL A 75 -0.79 4.23 13.84
CA VAL A 75 -1.27 5.14 12.80
C VAL A 75 -2.79 5.28 12.82
N VAL A 76 -3.48 4.16 12.97
CA VAL A 76 -4.93 4.13 13.01
C VAL A 76 -5.46 4.92 14.21
N ASP A 77 -4.84 4.76 15.38
CA ASP A 77 -5.24 5.49 16.59
C ASP A 77 -5.12 7.01 16.42
N VAL A 78 -4.11 7.44 15.68
CA VAL A 78 -3.91 8.86 15.43
C VAL A 78 -4.93 9.41 14.45
N GLN A 79 -5.29 8.61 13.44
CA GLN A 79 -6.18 9.06 12.39
C GLN A 79 -7.67 8.95 12.73
N SER A 80 -8.09 7.82 13.30
CA SER A 80 -9.50 7.59 13.58
C SER A 80 -9.68 6.35 14.44
N LYS A 81 -10.49 6.47 15.49
CA LYS A 81 -10.82 5.32 16.34
C LYS A 81 -11.66 4.27 15.60
N SER A 82 -12.53 4.72 14.71
CA SER A 82 -13.37 3.79 13.97
C SER A 82 -12.57 2.94 13.01
N ALA A 83 -11.47 3.48 12.50
CA ALA A 83 -10.58 2.74 11.62
C ALA A 83 -9.83 1.63 12.36
N ALA A 84 -9.67 1.74 13.69
CA ALA A 84 -9.00 0.71 14.47
C ALA A 84 -9.70 -0.64 14.39
N MET A 85 -11.02 -0.62 14.29
CA MET A 85 -11.82 -1.84 14.19
C MET A 85 -11.50 -2.61 12.92
N ASP A 86 -11.12 -1.91 11.85
CA ASP A 86 -10.86 -2.49 10.55
C ASP A 86 -9.37 -2.68 10.25
N ALA A 87 -8.50 -2.31 11.20
CA ALA A 87 -7.05 -2.33 10.96
C ALA A 87 -6.51 -3.72 10.65
N PHE A 88 -7.19 -4.76 11.09
CA PHE A 88 -6.73 -6.14 10.89
C PHE A 88 -7.31 -6.81 9.66
N ASN A 89 -8.25 -6.18 8.97
CA ASN A 89 -8.74 -6.75 7.74
C ASN A 89 -8.04 -6.07 6.55
N ILE A 90 -8.16 -6.69 5.39
CA ILE A 90 -7.41 -6.25 4.21
C ILE A 90 -7.68 -4.81 3.82
N LYS A 91 -8.93 -4.38 3.98
CA LYS A 91 -9.31 -3.01 3.61
C LYS A 91 -8.68 -1.98 4.54
N GLY A 92 -8.50 -2.35 5.80
CA GLY A 92 -7.96 -1.44 6.80
C GLY A 92 -6.45 -1.33 6.79
N VAL A 93 -5.71 -2.33 6.28
CA VAL A 93 -4.24 -2.31 6.35
C VAL A 93 -3.57 -1.55 5.22
N ALA A 94 -4.19 -1.45 4.05
CA ALA A 94 -3.55 -0.82 2.90
C ALA A 94 -3.21 0.65 3.16
N GLU A 95 -4.18 1.41 3.64
CA GLU A 95 -3.99 2.84 3.87
C GLU A 95 -2.94 3.15 4.95
N PRO A 96 -3.01 2.55 6.16
CA PRO A 96 -1.99 2.84 7.16
C PRO A 96 -0.60 2.36 6.74
N CYS A 97 -0.48 1.28 5.97
CA CYS A 97 0.81 0.84 5.47
C CYS A 97 1.43 1.87 4.53
N ALA A 98 0.63 2.44 3.64
CA ALA A 98 1.11 3.47 2.73
C ALA A 98 1.58 4.72 3.50
N VAL A 99 0.81 5.13 4.51
CA VAL A 99 1.17 6.26 5.36
C VAL A 99 2.48 5.99 6.11
N LEU A 100 2.62 4.79 6.65
CA LEU A 100 3.85 4.41 7.37
C LEU A 100 5.06 4.41 6.43
N GLY A 101 4.87 3.95 5.19
CA GLY A 101 5.94 3.98 4.21
C GLY A 101 6.43 5.40 3.95
N ALA A 102 5.52 6.33 3.78
CA ALA A 102 5.86 7.73 3.57
C ALA A 102 6.57 8.31 4.79
N LYS A 103 6.06 8.03 5.99
CA LYS A 103 6.66 8.53 7.23
C LYS A 103 8.06 7.97 7.47
N ARG A 104 8.24 6.67 7.24
CA ARG A 104 9.54 6.02 7.45
C ARG A 104 10.63 6.64 6.58
N ASN A 105 10.26 7.09 5.39
CA ASN A 105 11.18 7.67 4.44
C ASN A 105 11.18 9.20 4.47
N ASN A 106 10.57 9.78 5.49
CA ASN A 106 10.50 11.23 5.67
C ASN A 106 9.86 11.97 4.49
N SER A 107 8.96 11.27 3.80
CA SER A 107 8.23 11.87 2.69
C SER A 107 6.95 12.50 3.20
N GLY A 108 6.74 13.74 2.85
CA GLY A 108 5.47 14.39 3.11
C GLY A 108 4.42 13.86 2.12
N TYR A 109 3.17 13.84 2.54
CA TYR A 109 2.09 13.48 1.62
C TYR A 109 0.90 14.42 1.86
N LYS A 110 0.14 14.66 0.81
CA LYS A 110 -1.03 15.53 0.86
C LYS A 110 -2.31 14.79 0.50
N THR A 111 -2.18 13.70 -0.23
CA THR A 111 -3.32 12.99 -0.79
C THR A 111 -3.25 11.52 -0.47
N VAL A 112 -4.39 10.96 -0.07
CA VAL A 112 -4.54 9.51 0.14
C VAL A 112 -5.71 9.06 -0.72
N LYS A 113 -5.46 8.10 -1.61
CA LYS A 113 -6.49 7.51 -2.48
C LYS A 113 -6.52 6.02 -2.25
N ARG A 114 -7.71 5.44 -2.19
CA ARG A 114 -7.89 4.02 -1.95
C ARG A 114 -8.88 3.43 -2.95
N LYS A 115 -8.62 2.20 -3.38
CA LYS A 115 -9.52 1.49 -4.27
C LYS A 115 -9.41 -0.02 -4.05
N SER A 116 -10.54 -0.70 -4.12
CA SER A 116 -10.60 -2.16 -4.06
C SER A 116 -10.80 -2.72 -5.46
N PHE A 117 -10.16 -3.84 -5.73
CA PHE A 117 -10.26 -4.54 -7.01
C PHE A 117 -10.80 -5.95 -6.77
N ASP A 118 -11.94 -6.26 -7.38
CA ASP A 118 -12.59 -7.59 -7.30
C ASP A 118 -12.81 -8.08 -5.87
N ARG A 119 -12.89 -7.16 -4.90
CA ARG A 119 -13.03 -7.48 -3.48
C ARG A 119 -11.89 -8.34 -2.94
N LYS A 120 -10.83 -8.51 -3.69
CA LYS A 120 -9.67 -9.34 -3.32
C LYS A 120 -8.43 -8.53 -3.01
N ILE A 121 -8.30 -7.36 -3.59
CA ILE A 121 -7.12 -6.51 -3.47
C ILE A 121 -7.57 -5.11 -3.11
N THR A 122 -6.94 -4.52 -2.11
CA THR A 122 -7.15 -3.12 -1.77
C THR A 122 -5.82 -2.40 -1.89
N LEU A 123 -5.81 -1.31 -2.61
CA LEU A 123 -4.63 -0.48 -2.77
C LEU A 123 -4.90 0.90 -2.19
N ALA A 124 -3.88 1.45 -1.53
CA ALA A 124 -3.93 2.82 -1.05
C ALA A 124 -2.68 3.52 -1.56
N VAL A 125 -2.87 4.69 -2.14
CA VAL A 125 -1.76 5.49 -2.67
C VAL A 125 -1.68 6.78 -1.88
N VAL A 126 -0.51 7.06 -1.30
CA VAL A 126 -0.24 8.35 -0.68
C VAL A 126 0.79 9.09 -1.52
N SER A 127 0.52 10.34 -1.74
CA SER A 127 1.39 11.17 -2.57
C SER A 127 1.43 12.62 -2.11
#